data_629d03f04872315942ac01e52728629c
#
_entry.id   629d03f04872315942ac01e52728629c
#
_cell.length_a   1.000
_cell.length_b   1.000
_cell.length_c   1.000
_cell.angle_alpha   90.00
_cell.angle_beta   90.00
_cell.angle_gamma   90.00
#
_symmetry.space_group_name_H-M   'P 1'
#
loop_
_entity.id
_entity.type
_entity.pdbx_description
1 polymer ?
#
loop_
_entity_poly.entity_id
_entity_poly.type
_entity_poly.pdbx_seq_one_letter_code
_entity_poly.pdbx_strand_id
1 'polypeptide(L)'
;AGIVVQAYLPDAYEFQTELLDFAKARMADGGAPLKMRLVKGCNLEMETVISSLRGWPNPVRTSKTEVDANYLHILERALLPENAKALHVGVASHNLFTIAYAYLLSRKLGSAEYMTFEMLEGMADHVWRAQSQLGNHVILYAPVVKDEHFLNAVSYLVRRMDENTAPDNFLTHSFNLKPGTDTWRFLQNQFEEAYKMKDVITHIPTRTQNRLHRYTPVPPADVMKNEPDTDFDLAQNQEWVRNIFAKWKKSPADSPEIIPLQIGAETVVCEKRHKYMDRCQDDEVCVCEMSQADAGQVMKILEIAEKDPAGWRKTTLQERHKIMYEAANRLGEMRGDLIGCMLSLIPI
;
A
#
# COMPACT_ATOMS: atom_id res chain seq x y z
N ALA A 1 -2.24 -9.53 22.90
CA ALA A 1 -2.00 -8.67 21.75
C ALA A 1 -3.14 -8.81 20.75
N GLY A 2 -3.40 -7.76 19.98
CA GLY A 2 -4.43 -7.76 18.96
C GLY A 2 -3.96 -7.04 17.69
N ILE A 3 -4.56 -7.41 16.55
CA ILE A 3 -4.31 -6.84 15.25
C ILE A 3 -5.62 -6.49 14.56
N VAL A 4 -5.62 -5.48 13.69
CA VAL A 4 -6.79 -5.12 12.88
C VAL A 4 -6.68 -5.76 11.50
N VAL A 5 -7.76 -6.42 11.05
CA VAL A 5 -7.89 -6.95 9.69
C VAL A 5 -8.98 -6.14 8.98
N GLN A 6 -8.64 -5.62 7.81
CA GLN A 6 -9.49 -4.70 7.05
C GLN A 6 -10.04 -5.40 5.81
N ALA A 7 -11.35 -5.68 5.79
CA ALA A 7 -12.00 -6.47 4.75
C ALA A 7 -12.02 -5.79 3.37
N TYR A 8 -11.79 -4.48 3.28
CA TYR A 8 -11.72 -3.80 1.98
C TYR A 8 -10.43 -4.14 1.19
N LEU A 9 -9.42 -4.75 1.83
CA LEU A 9 -8.25 -5.28 1.15
C LEU A 9 -8.58 -6.66 0.56
N PRO A 10 -8.33 -6.91 -0.72
CA PRO A 10 -8.64 -8.20 -1.35
C PRO A 10 -7.95 -9.37 -0.66
N ASP A 11 -6.69 -9.21 -0.28
CA ASP A 11 -5.82 -10.21 0.36
C ASP A 11 -5.98 -10.32 1.88
N ALA A 12 -6.92 -9.57 2.49
CA ALA A 12 -7.18 -9.67 3.93
C ALA A 12 -7.58 -11.10 4.37
N TYR A 13 -8.20 -11.88 3.49
CA TYR A 13 -8.52 -13.28 3.76
C TYR A 13 -7.26 -14.14 3.83
N GLU A 14 -6.31 -13.96 2.93
CA GLU A 14 -5.04 -14.68 2.94
C GLU A 14 -4.19 -14.26 4.16
N PHE A 15 -4.14 -12.96 4.46
CA PHE A 15 -3.50 -12.46 5.68
C PHE A 15 -4.10 -13.08 6.95
N GLN A 16 -5.42 -13.31 7.00
CA GLN A 16 -6.03 -14.04 8.11
C GLN A 16 -5.52 -15.48 8.20
N THR A 17 -5.19 -16.14 7.08
CA THR A 17 -4.61 -17.49 7.09
C THR A 17 -3.27 -17.50 7.82
N GLU A 18 -2.37 -16.60 7.43
CA GLU A 18 -1.06 -16.45 8.07
C GLU A 18 -1.19 -16.14 9.58
N LEU A 19 -2.13 -15.24 9.92
CA LEU A 19 -2.39 -14.88 11.31
C LEU A 19 -2.94 -16.06 12.14
N LEU A 20 -3.80 -16.88 11.55
CA LEU A 20 -4.33 -18.09 12.18
C LEU A 20 -3.23 -19.13 12.43
N ASP A 21 -2.37 -19.36 11.44
CA ASP A 21 -1.26 -20.30 11.55
C ASP A 21 -0.29 -19.85 12.65
N PHE A 22 0.06 -18.56 12.67
CA PHE A 22 0.88 -17.97 13.72
C PHE A 22 0.22 -18.10 15.11
N ALA A 23 -1.09 -17.80 15.23
CA ALA A 23 -1.80 -17.89 16.50
C ALA A 23 -1.87 -19.32 17.02
N LYS A 24 -2.11 -20.30 16.14
CA LYS A 24 -2.13 -21.73 16.49
C LYS A 24 -0.75 -22.24 16.92
N ALA A 25 0.30 -21.89 16.17
CA ALA A 25 1.67 -22.24 16.55
C ALA A 25 2.05 -21.65 17.92
N ARG A 26 1.75 -20.36 18.13
CA ARG A 26 1.98 -19.69 19.42
C ARG A 26 1.26 -20.40 20.59
N MET A 27 0.03 -20.85 20.40
CA MET A 27 -0.69 -21.58 21.44
C MET A 27 -0.12 -22.97 21.69
N ALA A 28 0.35 -23.65 20.65
CA ALA A 28 1.03 -24.95 20.80
C ALA A 28 2.31 -24.84 21.64
N ASP A 29 2.99 -23.68 21.57
CA ASP A 29 4.16 -23.36 22.38
C ASP A 29 3.81 -22.80 23.78
N GLY A 30 2.53 -22.90 24.22
CA GLY A 30 2.07 -22.45 25.53
C GLY A 30 1.78 -20.96 25.64
N GLY A 31 1.75 -20.22 24.51
CA GLY A 31 1.40 -18.81 24.48
C GLY A 31 -0.11 -18.56 24.58
N ALA A 32 -0.50 -17.33 24.95
CA ALA A 32 -1.89 -16.91 24.99
C ALA A 32 -2.47 -16.71 23.57
N PRO A 33 -3.81 -16.87 23.37
CA PRO A 33 -4.47 -16.60 22.12
C PRO A 33 -4.28 -15.12 21.69
N LEU A 34 -4.40 -14.86 20.41
CA LEU A 34 -4.40 -13.52 19.84
C LEU A 34 -5.84 -13.01 19.68
N LYS A 35 -5.98 -11.70 19.44
CA LYS A 35 -7.25 -11.08 19.09
C LYS A 35 -7.15 -10.39 17.74
N MET A 36 -8.11 -10.64 16.88
CA MET A 36 -8.31 -9.96 15.62
C MET A 36 -9.52 -9.03 15.73
N ARG A 37 -9.34 -7.75 15.44
CA ARG A 37 -10.46 -6.84 15.19
C ARG A 37 -10.77 -6.86 13.70
N LEU A 38 -11.95 -7.34 13.33
CA LEU A 38 -12.41 -7.34 11.95
C LEU A 38 -13.19 -6.07 11.66
N VAL A 39 -12.68 -5.26 10.73
CA VAL A 39 -13.31 -4.01 10.26
C VAL A 39 -13.55 -4.08 8.75
N LYS A 40 -14.46 -3.26 8.23
CA LYS A 40 -14.65 -3.14 6.78
C LYS A 40 -13.50 -2.37 6.14
N GLY A 41 -13.08 -1.27 6.71
CA GLY A 41 -12.00 -0.38 6.28
C GLY A 41 -12.42 1.07 6.47
N CYS A 42 -11.45 1.95 6.66
CA CYS A 42 -11.75 3.32 7.08
C CYS A 42 -10.96 4.42 6.37
N ASN A 43 -10.17 4.10 5.36
CA ASN A 43 -9.30 5.05 4.68
C ASN A 43 -9.46 4.99 3.15
N LEU A 44 -10.66 4.68 2.65
CA LEU A 44 -10.95 4.49 1.22
C LEU A 44 -10.50 5.69 0.38
N GLU A 45 -10.85 6.90 0.82
CA GLU A 45 -10.53 8.14 0.12
C GLU A 45 -9.03 8.41 0.10
N MET A 46 -8.36 8.21 1.25
CA MET A 46 -6.89 8.38 1.34
C MET A 46 -6.16 7.38 0.46
N GLU A 47 -6.55 6.10 0.46
CA GLU A 47 -5.97 5.07 -0.39
C GLU A 47 -6.15 5.40 -1.88
N THR A 48 -7.32 5.92 -2.25
CA THR A 48 -7.63 6.34 -3.61
C THR A 48 -6.76 7.52 -4.04
N VAL A 49 -6.61 8.54 -3.19
CA VAL A 49 -5.79 9.73 -3.49
C VAL A 49 -4.31 9.35 -3.58
N ILE A 50 -3.78 8.60 -2.61
CA ILE A 50 -2.37 8.18 -2.60
C ILE A 50 -2.06 7.33 -3.84
N SER A 51 -2.92 6.38 -4.17
CA SER A 51 -2.75 5.53 -5.35
C SER A 51 -2.75 6.34 -6.64
N SER A 52 -3.65 7.31 -6.76
CA SER A 52 -3.70 8.22 -7.91
C SER A 52 -2.43 9.07 -8.04
N LEU A 53 -1.94 9.65 -6.94
CA LEU A 53 -0.73 10.46 -6.94
C LEU A 53 0.53 9.67 -7.32
N ARG A 54 0.59 8.40 -6.92
CA ARG A 54 1.74 7.52 -7.16
C ARG A 54 1.62 6.67 -8.42
N GLY A 55 0.51 6.77 -9.14
CA GLY A 55 0.24 5.95 -10.32
C GLY A 55 0.01 4.46 -10.01
N TRP A 56 -0.36 4.12 -8.78
CA TRP A 56 -0.62 2.76 -8.35
C TRP A 56 -2.07 2.35 -8.60
N PRO A 57 -2.35 1.05 -8.81
CA PRO A 57 -3.72 0.54 -8.66
C PRO A 57 -4.23 0.81 -7.25
N ASN A 58 -5.54 1.11 -7.12
CA ASN A 58 -6.15 1.25 -5.81
C ASN A 58 -6.07 -0.09 -5.05
N PRO A 59 -5.49 -0.15 -3.83
CA PRO A 59 -5.31 -1.40 -3.11
C PRO A 59 -6.61 -1.95 -2.53
N VAL A 60 -7.64 -1.11 -2.40
CA VAL A 60 -8.88 -1.45 -1.72
C VAL A 60 -10.03 -1.69 -2.70
N ARG A 61 -10.97 -2.53 -2.28
CA ARG A 61 -12.24 -2.72 -2.98
C ARG A 61 -13.06 -1.45 -2.88
N THR A 62 -13.62 -1.02 -3.99
CA THR A 62 -14.49 0.16 -4.08
C THR A 62 -15.97 -0.19 -4.00
N SER A 63 -16.33 -1.45 -4.28
CA SER A 63 -17.70 -1.94 -4.15
C SER A 63 -18.01 -2.31 -2.69
N LYS A 64 -19.03 -1.66 -2.12
CA LYS A 64 -19.50 -1.98 -0.77
C LYS A 64 -19.93 -3.45 -0.63
N THR A 65 -20.59 -4.00 -1.62
CA THR A 65 -21.03 -5.41 -1.63
C THR A 65 -19.83 -6.34 -1.56
N GLU A 66 -18.75 -6.06 -2.29
CA GLU A 66 -17.51 -6.85 -2.21
C GLU A 66 -16.82 -6.74 -0.86
N VAL A 67 -16.79 -5.54 -0.26
CA VAL A 67 -16.23 -5.34 1.09
C VAL A 67 -17.03 -6.12 2.12
N ASP A 68 -18.37 -6.06 2.04
CA ASP A 68 -19.26 -6.78 2.93
C ASP A 68 -19.15 -8.29 2.73
N ALA A 69 -19.00 -8.76 1.50
CA ALA A 69 -18.78 -10.17 1.18
C ALA A 69 -17.47 -10.71 1.78
N ASN A 70 -16.35 -9.97 1.59
CA ASN A 70 -15.07 -10.34 2.17
C ASN A 70 -15.10 -10.31 3.70
N TYR A 71 -15.81 -9.33 4.29
CA TYR A 71 -16.03 -9.27 5.74
C TYR A 71 -16.73 -10.53 6.26
N LEU A 72 -17.82 -10.96 5.61
CA LEU A 72 -18.57 -12.16 5.99
C LEU A 72 -17.72 -13.42 5.81
N HIS A 73 -16.94 -13.52 4.75
CA HIS A 73 -16.05 -14.66 4.51
C HIS A 73 -14.97 -14.80 5.59
N ILE A 74 -14.30 -13.70 5.94
CA ILE A 74 -13.31 -13.63 7.02
C ILE A 74 -13.97 -13.97 8.37
N LEU A 75 -15.16 -13.44 8.63
CA LEU A 75 -15.91 -13.66 9.86
C LEU A 75 -16.28 -15.13 10.05
N GLU A 76 -16.81 -15.78 9.02
CA GLU A 76 -17.19 -17.19 9.09
C GLU A 76 -16.01 -18.07 9.45
N ARG A 77 -14.87 -17.89 8.77
CA ARG A 77 -13.65 -18.63 9.06
C ARG A 77 -13.13 -18.36 10.48
N ALA A 78 -13.20 -17.10 10.95
CA ALA A 78 -12.78 -16.75 12.30
C ALA A 78 -13.62 -17.44 13.38
N LEU A 79 -14.91 -17.66 13.14
CA LEU A 79 -15.85 -18.24 14.09
C LEU A 79 -15.85 -19.79 14.10
N LEU A 80 -15.13 -20.46 13.19
CA LEU A 80 -14.93 -21.89 13.29
C LEU A 80 -14.24 -22.24 14.63
N PRO A 81 -14.72 -23.22 15.41
CA PRO A 81 -14.24 -23.48 16.75
C PRO A 81 -12.72 -23.72 16.85
N GLU A 82 -12.14 -24.38 15.87
CA GLU A 82 -10.70 -24.64 15.77
C GLU A 82 -9.86 -23.39 15.51
N ASN A 83 -10.47 -22.32 14.96
CA ASN A 83 -9.84 -21.04 14.71
C ASN A 83 -10.09 -20.05 15.86
N ALA A 84 -11.34 -19.99 16.33
CA ALA A 84 -11.78 -19.02 17.32
C ALA A 84 -11.02 -19.16 18.65
N LYS A 85 -10.62 -20.38 19.04
CA LYS A 85 -9.81 -20.64 20.23
C LYS A 85 -8.43 -19.98 20.19
N ALA A 86 -7.81 -19.95 19.01
CA ALA A 86 -6.47 -19.39 18.85
C ALA A 86 -6.49 -17.91 18.50
N LEU A 87 -7.49 -17.47 17.74
CA LEU A 87 -7.64 -16.12 17.25
C LEU A 87 -9.05 -15.59 17.57
N HIS A 88 -9.20 -14.96 18.74
CA HIS A 88 -10.45 -14.35 19.14
C HIS A 88 -10.84 -13.23 18.17
N VAL A 89 -12.13 -13.07 17.88
CA VAL A 89 -12.60 -12.07 16.94
C VAL A 89 -13.39 -10.93 17.61
N GLY A 90 -12.99 -9.69 17.31
CA GLY A 90 -13.74 -8.49 17.57
C GLY A 90 -14.53 -8.10 16.32
N VAL A 91 -15.84 -8.25 16.37
CA VAL A 91 -16.76 -7.90 15.28
C VAL A 91 -17.03 -6.40 15.33
N ALA A 92 -16.28 -5.62 14.54
CA ALA A 92 -16.42 -4.17 14.49
C ALA A 92 -17.44 -3.78 13.40
N SER A 93 -18.68 -3.54 13.81
CA SER A 93 -19.76 -3.17 12.89
C SER A 93 -20.91 -2.50 13.64
N HIS A 94 -21.58 -1.54 12.96
CA HIS A 94 -22.87 -0.98 13.36
C HIS A 94 -24.03 -1.52 12.54
N ASN A 95 -23.76 -2.32 11.51
CA ASN A 95 -24.77 -2.90 10.64
C ASN A 95 -25.51 -4.03 11.37
N LEU A 96 -26.83 -3.86 11.58
CA LEU A 96 -27.64 -4.79 12.33
C LEU A 96 -27.69 -6.20 11.70
N PHE A 97 -27.64 -6.32 10.37
CA PHE A 97 -27.65 -7.61 9.70
C PHE A 97 -26.33 -8.35 9.94
N THR A 98 -25.19 -7.65 9.86
CA THR A 98 -23.86 -8.21 10.19
C THR A 98 -23.78 -8.64 11.65
N ILE A 99 -24.28 -7.78 12.57
CA ILE A 99 -24.31 -8.07 14.01
C ILE A 99 -25.18 -9.30 14.31
N ALA A 100 -26.40 -9.35 13.76
CA ALA A 100 -27.31 -10.47 13.94
C ALA A 100 -26.72 -11.78 13.38
N TYR A 101 -26.08 -11.70 12.21
CA TYR A 101 -25.42 -12.84 11.60
C TYR A 101 -24.28 -13.39 12.49
N ALA A 102 -23.37 -12.52 12.94
CA ALA A 102 -22.28 -12.90 13.84
C ALA A 102 -22.81 -13.51 15.16
N TYR A 103 -23.86 -12.91 15.72
CA TYR A 103 -24.52 -13.41 16.92
C TYR A 103 -25.07 -14.83 16.76
N LEU A 104 -25.81 -15.07 15.70
CA LEU A 104 -26.43 -16.39 15.45
C LEU A 104 -25.38 -17.44 15.07
N LEU A 105 -24.42 -17.06 14.22
CA LEU A 105 -23.38 -17.97 13.76
C LEU A 105 -22.46 -18.42 14.90
N SER A 106 -22.00 -17.49 15.76
CA SER A 106 -21.14 -17.82 16.88
C SER A 106 -21.77 -18.80 17.88
N ARG A 107 -23.09 -18.67 18.10
CA ARG A 107 -23.85 -19.60 18.95
C ARG A 107 -24.07 -20.95 18.28
N LYS A 108 -24.39 -20.95 17.00
CA LYS A 108 -24.55 -22.19 16.22
C LYS A 108 -23.25 -23.00 16.20
N LEU A 109 -22.11 -22.35 16.13
CA LEU A 109 -20.78 -22.98 16.11
C LEU A 109 -20.18 -23.23 17.52
N GLY A 110 -20.81 -22.72 18.58
CA GLY A 110 -20.26 -22.85 19.96
C GLY A 110 -19.01 -22.00 20.19
N SER A 111 -18.81 -20.92 19.46
CA SER A 111 -17.64 -20.04 19.54
C SER A 111 -17.93 -18.65 20.11
N ALA A 112 -19.10 -18.44 20.70
CA ALA A 112 -19.55 -17.15 21.22
C ALA A 112 -18.63 -16.57 22.32
N GLU A 113 -17.98 -17.41 23.12
CA GLU A 113 -17.03 -16.99 24.18
C GLU A 113 -15.74 -16.36 23.63
N TYR A 114 -15.37 -16.67 22.36
CA TYR A 114 -14.18 -16.14 21.68
C TYR A 114 -14.47 -14.91 20.83
N MET A 115 -15.71 -14.39 20.89
CA MET A 115 -16.17 -13.24 20.11
C MET A 115 -16.55 -12.07 21.00
N THR A 116 -16.20 -10.85 20.56
CA THR A 116 -16.69 -9.60 21.15
C THR A 116 -17.30 -8.74 20.05
N PHE A 117 -18.34 -7.95 20.38
CA PHE A 117 -18.77 -6.86 19.52
C PHE A 117 -17.95 -5.62 19.84
N GLU A 118 -17.52 -4.90 18.81
CA GLU A 118 -16.74 -3.68 18.97
C GLU A 118 -17.46 -2.54 18.25
N MET A 119 -17.83 -1.52 19.00
CA MET A 119 -18.66 -0.42 18.50
C MET A 119 -18.04 0.93 18.87
N LEU A 120 -18.32 1.94 18.07
CA LEU A 120 -17.89 3.31 18.37
C LEU A 120 -18.84 3.92 19.40
N GLU A 121 -18.28 4.54 20.42
CA GLU A 121 -19.05 5.26 21.43
C GLU A 121 -19.79 6.43 20.80
N GLY A 122 -21.04 6.64 21.20
CA GLY A 122 -21.90 7.75 20.78
C GLY A 122 -22.55 7.60 19.39
N MET A 123 -22.31 6.51 18.66
CA MET A 123 -22.85 6.37 17.30
C MET A 123 -24.10 5.51 17.19
N ALA A 124 -24.29 4.52 18.03
CA ALA A 124 -25.42 3.60 17.99
C ALA A 124 -25.73 3.03 19.37
N ASP A 125 -25.97 3.88 20.35
CA ASP A 125 -26.13 3.52 21.76
C ASP A 125 -27.21 2.48 22.01
N HIS A 126 -28.32 2.56 21.30
CA HIS A 126 -29.40 1.59 21.41
C HIS A 126 -28.99 0.18 20.96
N VAL A 127 -28.07 0.06 20.00
CA VAL A 127 -27.58 -1.23 19.48
C VAL A 127 -26.64 -1.89 20.49
N TRP A 128 -25.65 -1.17 21.01
CA TRP A 128 -24.72 -1.78 21.97
C TRP A 128 -25.41 -2.15 23.29
N ARG A 129 -26.40 -1.34 23.74
CA ARG A 129 -27.21 -1.67 24.92
C ARG A 129 -28.02 -2.95 24.71
N ALA A 130 -28.63 -3.10 23.53
CA ALA A 130 -29.34 -4.33 23.18
C ALA A 130 -28.39 -5.54 23.15
N GLN A 131 -27.17 -5.41 22.62
CA GLN A 131 -26.17 -6.48 22.64
C GLN A 131 -25.78 -6.88 24.06
N SER A 132 -25.56 -5.89 24.93
CA SER A 132 -25.26 -6.16 26.37
C SER A 132 -26.41 -6.86 27.07
N GLN A 133 -27.67 -6.48 26.81
CA GLN A 133 -28.85 -7.15 27.36
C GLN A 133 -28.99 -8.60 26.87
N LEU A 134 -28.52 -8.92 25.66
CA LEU A 134 -28.45 -10.28 25.14
C LEU A 134 -27.27 -11.11 25.70
N GLY A 135 -26.51 -10.56 26.65
CA GLY A 135 -25.38 -11.20 27.29
C GLY A 135 -24.10 -11.26 26.42
N ASN A 136 -24.01 -10.40 25.41
CA ASN A 136 -22.80 -10.32 24.60
C ASN A 136 -21.74 -9.42 25.24
N HIS A 137 -20.47 -9.76 25.05
CA HIS A 137 -19.36 -8.88 25.38
C HIS A 137 -19.27 -7.75 24.33
N VAL A 138 -19.39 -6.51 24.79
CA VAL A 138 -19.28 -5.31 23.94
C VAL A 138 -18.12 -4.45 24.40
N ILE A 139 -17.27 -4.06 23.47
CA ILE A 139 -16.20 -3.08 23.68
C ILE A 139 -16.61 -1.79 22.96
N LEU A 140 -16.69 -0.70 23.71
CA LEU A 140 -16.89 0.62 23.14
C LEU A 140 -15.53 1.26 22.90
N TYR A 141 -15.32 1.77 21.71
CA TYR A 141 -14.10 2.43 21.30
C TYR A 141 -14.29 3.93 21.21
N ALA A 142 -13.43 4.67 21.90
CA ALA A 142 -13.31 6.12 21.80
C ALA A 142 -11.82 6.48 21.66
N PRO A 143 -11.47 7.57 20.96
CA PRO A 143 -10.10 8.05 20.92
C PRO A 143 -9.70 8.59 22.29
N VAL A 144 -8.69 8.00 22.91
CA VAL A 144 -8.12 8.47 24.17
C VAL A 144 -6.71 8.97 23.87
N VAL A 145 -6.51 10.28 24.00
CA VAL A 145 -5.25 10.96 23.70
C VAL A 145 -4.90 11.94 24.82
N LYS A 146 -3.62 12.27 24.94
CA LYS A 146 -3.17 13.39 25.77
C LYS A 146 -3.51 14.72 25.07
N ASP A 147 -3.59 15.80 25.83
CA ASP A 147 -3.92 17.14 25.33
C ASP A 147 -2.99 17.57 24.18
N GLU A 148 -1.71 17.26 24.28
CA GLU A 148 -0.70 17.52 23.21
C GLU A 148 -0.98 16.82 21.88
N HIS A 149 -1.80 15.76 21.91
CA HIS A 149 -2.18 14.97 20.74
C HIS A 149 -3.65 15.12 20.36
N PHE A 150 -4.34 16.15 20.87
CA PHE A 150 -5.78 16.35 20.66
C PHE A 150 -6.17 16.41 19.16
N LEU A 151 -5.31 16.98 18.32
CA LEU A 151 -5.53 17.01 16.85
C LEU A 151 -5.65 15.61 16.24
N ASN A 152 -5.01 14.60 16.80
CA ASN A 152 -5.15 13.22 16.32
C ASN A 152 -6.55 12.67 16.60
N ALA A 153 -7.14 13.03 17.76
CA ALA A 153 -8.53 12.67 18.08
C ALA A 153 -9.53 13.39 17.15
N VAL A 154 -9.30 14.67 16.85
CA VAL A 154 -10.10 15.42 15.88
C VAL A 154 -10.04 14.79 14.51
N SER A 155 -8.85 14.50 13.98
CA SER A 155 -8.65 13.82 12.69
C SER A 155 -9.35 12.46 12.64
N TYR A 156 -9.29 11.70 13.73
CA TYR A 156 -10.00 10.43 13.84
C TYR A 156 -11.51 10.61 13.73
N LEU A 157 -12.09 11.57 14.46
CA LEU A 157 -13.53 11.83 14.47
C LEU A 157 -14.02 12.35 13.12
N VAL A 158 -13.28 13.25 12.48
CA VAL A 158 -13.63 13.77 11.14
C VAL A 158 -13.77 12.62 10.13
N ARG A 159 -12.78 11.72 10.06
CA ARG A 159 -12.88 10.54 9.17
C ARG A 159 -14.09 9.65 9.48
N ARG A 160 -14.45 9.53 10.76
CA ARG A 160 -15.66 8.77 11.15
C ARG A 160 -16.94 9.46 10.72
N MET A 161 -17.00 10.78 10.77
CA MET A 161 -18.15 11.55 10.29
C MET A 161 -18.30 11.42 8.78
N ASP A 162 -17.23 11.56 8.03
CA ASP A 162 -17.24 11.39 6.56
C ASP A 162 -17.72 9.98 6.16
N GLU A 163 -17.14 8.94 6.76
CA GLU A 163 -17.54 7.55 6.55
C GLU A 163 -19.04 7.32 6.84
N ASN A 164 -19.53 7.87 7.93
CA ASN A 164 -20.92 7.66 8.37
C ASN A 164 -21.96 8.43 7.57
N THR A 165 -21.55 9.45 6.81
CA THR A 165 -22.43 10.22 5.92
C THR A 165 -22.50 9.67 4.51
N ALA A 166 -21.67 8.69 4.15
CA ALA A 166 -21.70 8.04 2.84
C ALA A 166 -23.08 7.41 2.56
N PRO A 167 -23.66 7.60 1.36
CA PRO A 167 -25.03 7.17 1.04
C PRO A 167 -25.31 5.68 1.22
N ASP A 168 -24.28 4.84 1.08
CA ASP A 168 -24.35 3.39 1.22
C ASP A 168 -23.97 2.89 2.62
N ASN A 169 -23.60 3.78 3.54
CA ASN A 169 -23.32 3.42 4.94
C ASN A 169 -24.62 3.09 5.67
N PHE A 170 -24.61 1.98 6.43
CA PHE A 170 -25.76 1.55 7.23
C PHE A 170 -26.28 2.63 8.19
N LEU A 171 -25.40 3.39 8.84
CA LEU A 171 -25.78 4.39 9.82
C LEU A 171 -26.62 5.53 9.23
N THR A 172 -26.39 5.89 7.96
CA THR A 172 -27.20 6.88 7.24
C THR A 172 -28.69 6.47 7.19
N HIS A 173 -28.95 5.16 7.14
CA HIS A 173 -30.29 4.59 7.06
C HIS A 173 -30.85 4.10 8.40
N SER A 174 -30.06 4.15 9.48
CA SER A 174 -30.43 3.54 10.76
C SER A 174 -31.48 4.33 11.56
N PHE A 175 -31.65 5.62 11.28
CA PHE A 175 -32.65 6.46 11.96
C PHE A 175 -34.07 6.00 11.60
N ASN A 176 -34.86 5.68 12.63
CA ASN A 176 -36.23 5.17 12.48
C ASN A 176 -36.36 3.90 11.63
N LEU A 177 -35.32 3.10 11.51
CA LEU A 177 -35.35 1.83 10.76
C LEU A 177 -36.37 0.88 11.41
N LYS A 178 -37.35 0.43 10.63
CA LYS A 178 -38.38 -0.52 11.07
C LYS A 178 -38.42 -1.71 10.15
N PRO A 179 -38.60 -2.94 10.68
CA PRO A 179 -38.79 -4.13 9.88
C PRO A 179 -39.95 -3.98 8.87
N GLY A 180 -39.75 -4.47 7.66
CA GLY A 180 -40.76 -4.48 6.60
C GLY A 180 -40.89 -3.17 5.80
N THR A 181 -40.18 -2.11 6.15
CA THR A 181 -40.09 -0.88 5.34
C THR A 181 -39.21 -1.07 4.11
N ASP A 182 -39.35 -0.16 3.12
CA ASP A 182 -38.50 -0.24 1.92
C ASP A 182 -37.02 -0.05 2.23
N THR A 183 -36.68 0.83 3.20
CA THR A 183 -35.30 0.98 3.71
C THR A 183 -34.79 -0.31 4.34
N TRP A 184 -35.62 -1.00 5.13
CA TRP A 184 -35.25 -2.32 5.68
C TRP A 184 -34.96 -3.33 4.57
N ARG A 185 -35.86 -3.45 3.57
CA ARG A 185 -35.69 -4.37 2.44
C ARG A 185 -34.44 -4.04 1.62
N PHE A 186 -34.15 -2.76 1.43
CA PHE A 186 -32.92 -2.33 0.75
C PHE A 186 -31.67 -2.82 1.47
N LEU A 187 -31.56 -2.59 2.78
CA LEU A 187 -30.44 -3.02 3.60
C LEU A 187 -30.33 -4.55 3.72
N GLN A 188 -31.47 -5.22 3.80
CA GLN A 188 -31.53 -6.68 3.79
C GLN A 188 -31.00 -7.24 2.46
N ASN A 189 -31.42 -6.70 1.34
CA ASN A 189 -30.96 -7.12 0.02
C ASN A 189 -29.45 -6.91 -0.13
N GLN A 190 -28.90 -5.77 0.31
CA GLN A 190 -27.44 -5.54 0.32
C GLN A 190 -26.71 -6.66 1.09
N PHE A 191 -27.21 -7.03 2.26
CA PHE A 191 -26.62 -8.10 3.05
C PHE A 191 -26.71 -9.45 2.33
N GLU A 192 -27.87 -9.79 1.75
CA GLU A 192 -28.08 -11.04 1.04
C GLU A 192 -27.21 -11.17 -0.22
N GLU A 193 -27.00 -10.06 -0.94
CA GLU A 193 -26.09 -10.01 -2.10
C GLU A 193 -24.65 -10.26 -1.67
N ALA A 194 -24.18 -9.58 -0.62
CA ALA A 194 -22.86 -9.81 -0.05
C ALA A 194 -22.69 -11.26 0.42
N TYR A 195 -23.71 -11.83 1.08
CA TYR A 195 -23.70 -13.20 1.54
C TYR A 195 -23.56 -14.21 0.39
N LYS A 196 -24.29 -14.00 -0.73
CA LYS A 196 -24.19 -14.85 -1.93
C LYS A 196 -22.82 -14.76 -2.61
N MET A 197 -22.17 -13.59 -2.51
CA MET A 197 -20.90 -13.31 -3.17
C MET A 197 -19.69 -13.84 -2.36
N LYS A 198 -19.80 -14.02 -1.05
CA LYS A 198 -18.67 -14.27 -0.14
C LYS A 198 -17.75 -15.45 -0.51
N ASP A 199 -18.35 -16.51 -1.10
CA ASP A 199 -17.60 -17.74 -1.41
C ASP A 199 -16.96 -17.72 -2.82
N VAL A 200 -17.28 -16.69 -3.63
CA VAL A 200 -16.78 -16.56 -5.01
C VAL A 200 -15.95 -15.30 -5.24
N ILE A 201 -15.75 -14.49 -4.21
CA ILE A 201 -14.99 -13.26 -4.30
C ILE A 201 -13.47 -13.56 -4.46
N THR A 202 -12.80 -12.81 -5.33
CA THR A 202 -11.34 -12.96 -5.51
C THR A 202 -10.57 -12.38 -4.32
N HIS A 203 -9.49 -13.03 -3.93
CA HIS A 203 -8.55 -12.58 -2.87
C HIS A 203 -7.23 -12.07 -3.44
N ILE A 204 -7.13 -11.92 -4.77
CA ILE A 204 -5.90 -11.46 -5.42
C ILE A 204 -5.71 -9.96 -5.15
N PRO A 205 -4.57 -9.53 -4.61
CA PRO A 205 -4.27 -8.13 -4.40
C PRO A 205 -4.19 -7.39 -5.74
N THR A 206 -4.59 -6.13 -5.75
CA THR A 206 -4.51 -5.27 -6.95
C THR A 206 -3.11 -4.72 -7.19
N ARG A 207 -2.32 -4.54 -6.12
CA ARG A 207 -0.94 -4.09 -6.20
C ARG A 207 0.00 -5.29 -6.35
N THR A 208 0.56 -5.44 -7.54
CA THR A 208 1.42 -6.57 -7.91
C THR A 208 2.73 -6.12 -8.56
N GLN A 209 3.10 -4.85 -8.40
CA GLN A 209 4.33 -4.32 -8.97
C GLN A 209 5.54 -5.15 -8.53
N ASN A 210 6.40 -5.52 -9.48
CA ASN A 210 7.61 -6.28 -9.20
C ASN A 210 8.79 -5.67 -9.95
N ARG A 211 9.66 -4.98 -9.23
CA ARG A 211 10.88 -4.33 -9.76
C ARG A 211 12.04 -5.31 -10.00
N LEU A 212 11.94 -6.54 -9.49
CA LEU A 212 12.91 -7.60 -9.82
C LEU A 212 12.75 -8.09 -11.27
N HIS A 213 11.54 -7.95 -11.83
CA HIS A 213 11.33 -8.28 -13.24
C HIS A 213 12.06 -7.29 -14.15
N ARG A 214 12.54 -7.82 -15.28
CA ARG A 214 13.15 -6.98 -16.29
C ARG A 214 12.16 -5.90 -16.75
N TYR A 215 12.68 -4.69 -16.93
CA TYR A 215 11.88 -3.60 -17.49
C TYR A 215 11.30 -3.97 -18.86
N THR A 216 10.04 -3.70 -19.06
CA THR A 216 9.38 -3.89 -20.35
C THR A 216 9.29 -2.53 -21.05
N PRO A 217 9.95 -2.37 -22.20
CA PRO A 217 9.89 -1.11 -22.95
C PRO A 217 8.45 -0.73 -23.29
N VAL A 218 8.14 0.54 -23.12
CA VAL A 218 6.83 1.11 -23.46
C VAL A 218 6.89 1.67 -24.88
N PRO A 219 5.92 1.32 -25.76
CA PRO A 219 5.87 1.92 -27.10
C PRO A 219 5.54 3.40 -27.04
N PRO A 220 5.95 4.21 -28.04
CA PRO A 220 5.57 5.60 -28.15
C PRO A 220 4.05 5.77 -28.10
N ALA A 221 3.58 6.75 -27.32
CA ALA A 221 2.18 7.08 -27.16
C ALA A 221 1.97 8.60 -27.32
N ASP A 222 0.77 9.01 -27.72
CA ASP A 222 0.43 10.42 -27.93
C ASP A 222 0.46 11.24 -26.64
N VAL A 223 0.21 10.58 -25.50
CA VAL A 223 0.24 11.21 -24.17
C VAL A 223 1.33 10.56 -23.34
N MET A 224 2.28 11.38 -22.89
CA MET A 224 3.32 10.96 -21.98
C MET A 224 2.71 10.64 -20.61
N LYS A 225 3.02 9.46 -20.07
CA LYS A 225 2.71 9.07 -18.71
C LYS A 225 4.00 8.75 -17.96
N ASN A 226 4.13 9.30 -16.76
CA ASN A 226 5.21 8.89 -15.87
C ASN A 226 5.07 7.42 -15.47
N GLU A 227 6.21 6.78 -15.24
CA GLU A 227 6.21 5.46 -14.61
C GLU A 227 5.64 5.59 -13.19
N PRO A 228 4.81 4.63 -12.73
CA PRO A 228 4.36 4.60 -11.35
C PRO A 228 5.53 4.57 -10.36
N ASP A 229 5.37 5.23 -9.22
CA ASP A 229 6.34 5.15 -8.13
C ASP A 229 6.62 3.71 -7.73
N THR A 230 7.80 3.43 -7.17
CA THR A 230 8.06 2.11 -6.61
C THR A 230 7.26 1.91 -5.34
N ASP A 231 6.47 0.85 -5.30
CA ASP A 231 5.68 0.47 -4.14
C ASP A 231 6.55 -0.35 -3.17
N PHE A 232 7.05 0.32 -2.13
CA PHE A 232 7.92 -0.29 -1.12
C PHE A 232 7.18 -1.12 -0.06
N ASP A 233 5.85 -1.13 -0.06
CA ASP A 233 5.08 -2.03 0.80
C ASP A 233 5.15 -3.48 0.30
N LEU A 234 5.54 -3.68 -0.97
CA LEU A 234 5.69 -5.00 -1.58
C LEU A 234 7.07 -5.61 -1.30
N ALA A 235 7.11 -6.81 -0.74
CA ALA A 235 8.32 -7.50 -0.33
C ALA A 235 9.36 -7.65 -1.47
N GLN A 236 8.91 -7.95 -2.69
CA GLN A 236 9.77 -8.06 -3.87
C GLN A 236 10.44 -6.74 -4.25
N ASN A 237 9.78 -5.61 -4.03
CA ASN A 237 10.38 -4.29 -4.28
C ASN A 237 11.38 -3.90 -3.17
N GLN A 238 11.15 -4.31 -1.93
CA GLN A 238 12.13 -4.18 -0.85
C GLN A 238 13.38 -5.02 -1.12
N GLU A 239 13.22 -6.22 -1.66
CA GLU A 239 14.34 -7.06 -2.08
C GLU A 239 15.12 -6.39 -3.23
N TRP A 240 14.42 -5.85 -4.22
CA TRP A 240 15.05 -5.10 -5.31
C TRP A 240 15.92 -3.95 -4.79
N VAL A 241 15.43 -3.17 -3.83
CA VAL A 241 16.19 -2.08 -3.21
C VAL A 241 17.41 -2.61 -2.44
N ARG A 242 17.26 -3.68 -1.66
CA ARG A 242 18.41 -4.31 -0.98
C ARG A 242 19.50 -4.74 -1.96
N ASN A 243 19.11 -5.27 -3.12
CA ASN A 243 20.04 -5.65 -4.17
C ASN A 243 20.76 -4.43 -4.77
N ILE A 244 20.07 -3.28 -4.94
CA ILE A 244 20.70 -2.03 -5.37
C ILE A 244 21.72 -1.57 -4.34
N PHE A 245 21.36 -1.51 -3.07
CA PHE A 245 22.29 -1.13 -2.00
C PHE A 245 23.51 -2.05 -1.96
N ALA A 246 23.32 -3.36 -2.04
CA ALA A 246 24.42 -4.33 -2.03
C ALA A 246 25.37 -4.13 -3.21
N LYS A 247 24.84 -3.81 -4.40
CA LYS A 247 25.63 -3.56 -5.62
C LYS A 247 26.43 -2.26 -5.58
N TRP A 248 25.79 -1.18 -5.06
CA TRP A 248 26.34 0.17 -5.18
C TRP A 248 27.04 0.68 -3.92
N LYS A 249 26.93 -0.01 -2.80
CA LYS A 249 27.67 0.37 -1.57
C LYS A 249 29.16 0.20 -1.81
N LYS A 250 29.89 1.30 -1.68
CA LYS A 250 31.37 1.33 -1.75
C LYS A 250 31.96 1.23 -0.35
N SER A 251 33.18 0.75 -0.27
CA SER A 251 33.98 0.72 0.94
C SER A 251 35.26 1.57 0.76
N PRO A 252 35.94 1.99 1.83
CA PRO A 252 37.22 2.73 1.74
C PRO A 252 38.31 1.98 0.97
N ALA A 253 38.21 0.65 0.88
CA ALA A 253 39.17 -0.18 0.14
C ALA A 253 38.91 -0.23 -1.37
N ASP A 254 37.73 0.21 -1.83
CA ASP A 254 37.38 0.19 -3.24
C ASP A 254 38.03 1.36 -3.98
N SER A 255 38.60 1.08 -5.15
CA SER A 255 39.11 2.14 -6.02
C SER A 255 37.95 2.96 -6.59
N PRO A 256 38.06 4.30 -6.62
CA PRO A 256 37.04 5.15 -7.21
C PRO A 256 36.91 4.90 -8.70
N GLU A 257 35.68 4.94 -9.22
CA GLU A 257 35.42 4.85 -10.64
C GLU A 257 35.85 6.15 -11.34
N ILE A 258 36.60 6.04 -12.46
CA ILE A 258 37.01 7.19 -13.24
C ILE A 258 35.95 7.46 -14.30
N ILE A 259 35.28 8.61 -14.22
CA ILE A 259 34.28 9.05 -15.20
C ILE A 259 34.94 9.97 -16.22
N PRO A 260 35.09 9.52 -17.48
CA PRO A 260 35.70 10.30 -18.54
C PRO A 260 34.77 11.38 -19.07
N LEU A 261 35.33 12.31 -19.87
CA LEU A 261 34.53 13.18 -20.73
C LEU A 261 34.17 12.43 -22.02
N GLN A 262 32.96 12.71 -22.51
CA GLN A 262 32.54 12.29 -23.83
C GLN A 262 32.52 13.52 -24.74
N ILE A 263 33.43 13.60 -25.72
CA ILE A 263 33.53 14.73 -26.67
C ILE A 263 33.27 14.19 -28.08
N GLY A 264 32.02 14.33 -28.53
CA GLY A 264 31.55 13.66 -29.75
C GLY A 264 31.67 12.13 -29.62
N ALA A 265 32.47 11.49 -30.49
CA ALA A 265 32.72 10.04 -30.44
C ALA A 265 33.95 9.66 -29.56
N GLU A 266 34.70 10.63 -29.06
CA GLU A 266 35.91 10.39 -28.28
C GLU A 266 35.63 10.34 -26.79
N THR A 267 36.20 9.36 -26.09
CA THR A 267 36.22 9.26 -24.63
C THR A 267 37.56 9.75 -24.11
N VAL A 268 37.58 10.77 -23.27
CA VAL A 268 38.80 11.45 -22.79
C VAL A 268 38.87 11.41 -21.26
N VAL A 269 39.93 10.78 -20.75
CA VAL A 269 40.27 10.85 -19.32
C VAL A 269 41.23 12.01 -19.09
N CYS A 270 40.84 12.97 -18.24
CA CYS A 270 41.65 14.12 -17.93
C CYS A 270 42.50 13.91 -16.67
N GLU A 271 43.66 14.58 -16.61
CA GLU A 271 44.47 14.61 -15.37
C GLU A 271 43.73 15.36 -14.25
N LYS A 272 43.09 16.48 -14.60
CA LYS A 272 42.27 17.23 -13.63
C LYS A 272 40.94 16.53 -13.45
N ARG A 273 40.69 16.08 -12.21
CA ARG A 273 39.47 15.35 -11.85
C ARG A 273 38.87 15.92 -10.58
N HIS A 274 37.55 15.85 -10.44
CA HIS A 274 36.82 16.18 -9.23
C HIS A 274 36.40 14.88 -8.53
N LYS A 275 36.68 14.79 -7.23
CA LYS A 275 36.31 13.65 -6.38
C LYS A 275 34.90 13.83 -5.82
N TYR A 276 34.10 12.79 -5.93
CA TYR A 276 32.80 12.71 -5.32
C TYR A 276 32.85 11.72 -4.16
N MET A 277 32.54 12.22 -2.96
CA MET A 277 32.60 11.45 -1.72
C MET A 277 31.20 10.95 -1.37
N ASP A 278 31.11 9.71 -0.83
CA ASP A 278 29.88 9.19 -0.23
C ASP A 278 29.62 9.93 1.10
N ARG A 279 28.52 10.64 1.14
CA ARG A 279 28.14 11.44 2.32
C ARG A 279 27.24 10.69 3.30
N CYS A 280 26.86 9.45 2.97
CA CYS A 280 26.03 8.60 3.82
C CYS A 280 26.85 7.68 4.73
N GLN A 281 28.17 7.72 4.62
CA GLN A 281 29.09 6.94 5.45
C GLN A 281 29.95 7.87 6.31
N ASP A 282 30.26 7.42 7.53
CA ASP A 282 31.12 8.15 8.46
C ASP A 282 32.59 8.19 7.99
N ASP A 283 33.02 7.20 7.20
CA ASP A 283 34.33 7.15 6.59
C ASP A 283 34.38 7.93 5.27
N GLU A 284 35.52 8.54 4.97
CA GLU A 284 35.72 9.25 3.69
C GLU A 284 35.89 8.26 2.53
N VAL A 285 34.77 7.85 1.93
CA VAL A 285 34.72 6.97 0.78
C VAL A 285 34.60 7.78 -0.50
N CYS A 286 35.60 7.72 -1.39
CA CYS A 286 35.55 8.31 -2.72
C CYS A 286 34.80 7.36 -3.67
N VAL A 287 33.60 7.77 -4.13
CA VAL A 287 32.76 6.96 -5.01
C VAL A 287 33.28 6.98 -6.45
N CYS A 288 33.58 8.18 -6.96
CA CYS A 288 34.12 8.36 -8.30
C CYS A 288 34.97 9.62 -8.43
N GLU A 289 35.79 9.64 -9.48
CA GLU A 289 36.56 10.81 -9.92
C GLU A 289 36.08 11.21 -11.33
N MET A 290 35.49 12.38 -11.46
CA MET A 290 34.98 12.88 -12.77
C MET A 290 36.01 13.80 -13.43
N SER A 291 36.37 13.49 -14.66
CA SER A 291 37.24 14.31 -15.49
C SER A 291 36.66 15.72 -15.69
N GLN A 292 37.49 16.75 -15.56
CA GLN A 292 37.10 18.16 -15.78
C GLN A 292 37.65 18.64 -17.13
N ALA A 293 36.76 19.22 -17.95
CA ALA A 293 37.15 19.78 -19.23
C ALA A 293 37.98 21.06 -19.04
N ASP A 294 39.00 21.22 -19.87
CA ASP A 294 39.71 22.49 -20.07
C ASP A 294 39.03 23.36 -21.15
N ALA A 295 39.52 24.60 -21.31
CA ALA A 295 38.94 25.54 -22.26
C ALA A 295 39.01 25.02 -23.71
N GLY A 296 40.09 24.33 -24.09
CA GLY A 296 40.26 23.78 -25.43
C GLY A 296 39.25 22.67 -25.73
N GLN A 297 39.02 21.79 -24.75
CA GLN A 297 38.01 20.74 -24.83
C GLN A 297 36.59 21.30 -24.92
N VAL A 298 36.29 22.38 -24.17
CA VAL A 298 34.99 23.07 -24.29
C VAL A 298 34.79 23.66 -25.69
N MET A 299 35.82 24.29 -26.25
CA MET A 299 35.75 24.82 -27.62
C MET A 299 35.53 23.73 -28.64
N LYS A 300 36.21 22.56 -28.51
CA LYS A 300 36.00 21.39 -29.38
C LYS A 300 34.56 20.86 -29.29
N ILE A 301 33.95 20.83 -28.08
CA ILE A 301 32.55 20.45 -27.89
C ILE A 301 31.62 21.41 -28.66
N LEU A 302 31.85 22.72 -28.58
CA LEU A 302 31.04 23.73 -29.27
C LEU A 302 31.14 23.58 -30.80
N GLU A 303 32.36 23.37 -31.34
CA GLU A 303 32.56 23.14 -32.78
C GLU A 303 31.82 21.86 -33.27
N ILE A 304 31.84 20.76 -32.48
CA ILE A 304 31.10 19.56 -32.82
C ILE A 304 29.59 19.79 -32.78
N ALA A 305 29.10 20.50 -31.76
CA ALA A 305 27.69 20.82 -31.63
C ALA A 305 27.19 21.74 -32.79
N GLU A 306 28.04 22.67 -33.25
CA GLU A 306 27.74 23.55 -34.40
C GLU A 306 27.63 22.76 -35.70
N LYS A 307 28.49 21.76 -35.93
CA LYS A 307 28.48 20.90 -37.11
C LYS A 307 27.28 19.93 -37.15
N ASP A 308 26.62 19.71 -36.01
CA ASP A 308 25.46 18.81 -35.89
C ASP A 308 25.65 17.44 -36.59
N PRO A 309 26.68 16.66 -36.23
CA PRO A 309 27.03 15.43 -36.97
C PRO A 309 25.93 14.37 -36.91
N ALA A 310 25.07 14.42 -35.87
CA ALA A 310 23.92 13.56 -35.73
C ALA A 310 22.68 14.02 -36.53
N GLY A 311 22.72 15.23 -37.09
CA GLY A 311 21.62 15.78 -37.90
C GLY A 311 20.37 16.12 -37.10
N TRP A 312 20.51 16.35 -35.79
CA TRP A 312 19.36 16.63 -34.90
C TRP A 312 18.50 17.81 -35.35
N ARG A 313 19.14 18.86 -35.91
CA ARG A 313 18.40 20.05 -36.39
C ARG A 313 17.45 19.73 -37.53
N LYS A 314 17.71 18.66 -38.30
CA LYS A 314 16.91 18.21 -39.44
C LYS A 314 15.87 17.18 -39.14
N THR A 315 15.86 16.63 -37.89
CA THR A 315 14.87 15.63 -37.49
C THR A 315 13.48 16.22 -37.37
N THR A 316 12.49 15.47 -37.80
CA THR A 316 11.06 15.79 -37.65
C THR A 316 10.62 15.62 -36.19
N LEU A 317 9.45 16.18 -35.84
CA LEU A 317 8.86 16.00 -34.51
C LEU A 317 8.63 14.52 -34.20
N GLN A 318 8.19 13.73 -35.17
CA GLN A 318 7.96 12.29 -35.01
C GLN A 318 9.25 11.52 -34.72
N GLU A 319 10.34 11.87 -35.42
CA GLU A 319 11.65 11.26 -35.18
C GLU A 319 12.18 11.63 -33.79
N ARG A 320 12.07 12.89 -33.37
CA ARG A 320 12.46 13.32 -32.02
C ARG A 320 11.64 12.60 -30.96
N HIS A 321 10.32 12.50 -31.15
CA HIS A 321 9.44 11.76 -30.26
C HIS A 321 9.90 10.31 -30.07
N LYS A 322 10.23 9.62 -31.16
CA LYS A 322 10.77 8.26 -31.15
C LYS A 322 12.08 8.15 -30.36
N ILE A 323 13.02 9.06 -30.62
CA ILE A 323 14.32 9.10 -29.94
C ILE A 323 14.14 9.34 -28.44
N MET A 324 13.26 10.28 -28.07
CA MET A 324 12.99 10.58 -26.65
C MET A 324 12.33 9.39 -25.93
N TYR A 325 11.42 8.66 -26.57
CA TYR A 325 10.86 7.45 -26.02
C TYR A 325 11.90 6.34 -25.85
N GLU A 326 12.82 6.19 -26.81
CA GLU A 326 13.91 5.23 -26.67
C GLU A 326 14.83 5.61 -25.51
N ALA A 327 15.16 6.90 -25.35
CA ALA A 327 15.92 7.38 -24.21
C ALA A 327 15.20 7.10 -22.88
N ALA A 328 13.88 7.35 -22.81
CA ALA A 328 13.08 7.06 -21.63
C ALA A 328 13.07 5.54 -21.30
N ASN A 329 12.95 4.68 -22.30
CA ASN A 329 13.03 3.23 -22.11
C ASN A 329 14.41 2.80 -21.58
N ARG A 330 15.50 3.38 -22.10
CA ARG A 330 16.86 3.12 -21.58
C ARG A 330 17.02 3.55 -20.13
N LEU A 331 16.49 4.71 -19.76
CA LEU A 331 16.46 5.14 -18.35
C LEU A 331 15.66 4.16 -17.47
N GLY A 332 14.52 3.67 -17.98
CA GLY A 332 13.73 2.64 -17.30
C GLY A 332 14.48 1.32 -17.09
N GLU A 333 15.22 0.86 -18.10
CA GLU A 333 16.08 -0.34 -18.00
C GLU A 333 17.19 -0.17 -16.93
N MET A 334 17.75 1.03 -16.82
CA MET A 334 18.87 1.36 -15.93
C MET A 334 18.44 1.93 -14.58
N ARG A 335 17.14 2.04 -14.30
CA ARG A 335 16.62 2.77 -13.11
C ARG A 335 17.26 2.33 -11.80
N GLY A 336 17.49 1.04 -11.60
CA GLY A 336 18.13 0.53 -10.39
C GLY A 336 19.56 1.03 -10.23
N ASP A 337 20.34 1.03 -11.32
CA ASP A 337 21.71 1.52 -11.34
C ASP A 337 21.76 3.04 -11.16
N LEU A 338 20.85 3.78 -11.78
CA LEU A 338 20.75 5.22 -11.62
C LEU A 338 20.42 5.61 -10.16
N ILE A 339 19.45 4.92 -9.55
CA ILE A 339 19.11 5.13 -8.13
C ILE A 339 20.30 4.79 -7.24
N GLY A 340 20.96 3.66 -7.45
CA GLY A 340 22.11 3.23 -6.66
C GLY A 340 23.28 4.21 -6.74
N CYS A 341 23.59 4.70 -7.94
CA CYS A 341 24.58 5.74 -8.15
C CYS A 341 24.22 7.05 -7.43
N MET A 342 22.94 7.45 -7.47
CA MET A 342 22.49 8.68 -6.83
C MET A 342 22.49 8.60 -5.30
N LEU A 343 22.17 7.44 -4.72
CA LEU A 343 22.11 7.25 -3.26
C LEU A 343 23.46 7.50 -2.59
N SER A 344 24.58 7.16 -3.25
CA SER A 344 25.92 7.44 -2.73
C SER A 344 26.36 8.90 -2.88
N LEU A 345 25.62 9.72 -3.65
CA LEU A 345 25.96 11.12 -3.93
C LEU A 345 25.07 12.12 -3.20
N ILE A 346 23.89 11.70 -2.75
CA ILE A 346 22.90 12.57 -2.09
C ILE A 346 22.86 12.24 -0.59
N PRO A 347 23.11 13.21 0.30
CA PRO A 347 22.92 13.01 1.73
C PRO A 347 21.41 12.84 2.00
N ILE A 348 21.05 11.69 2.55
CA ILE A 348 19.69 11.36 2.97
C ILE A 348 19.55 11.70 4.46
#